data_31189c8fefe8d82bbb9cdc71928ba38c
#
_entry.id   31189c8fefe8d82bbb9cdc71928ba38c
#
_cell.length_a   1.000
_cell.length_b   1.000
_cell.length_c   1.000
_cell.angle_alpha   90.00
_cell.angle_beta   90.00
_cell.angle_gamma   90.00
#
_symmetry.space_group_name_H-M   'P 1'
#
loop_
_entity.id
_entity.type
_entity.pdbx_description
1 polymer ?
#
loop_
_entity_poly.entity_id
_entity_poly.type
_entity_poly.pdbx_seq_one_letter_code
_entity_poly.pdbx_strand_id
1 'polypeptide(L)'
;MNEINETQNNAESIVISQSVAILVDGNNIERSIHTEANNTNTMLNFDVLIPKLLVNRGLSRLVYFREGKHISNKLQERLHNFYHGSVRPCHKSADIPLSINAIQVANKVDTIIIMSGDSDYIELLRHLKSEGVRVEMAAV
;
A
#
# COMPACT_ATOMS: atom_id res chain seq x y z
N MET A 1 18.45 -23.60 -28.03
CA MET A 1 19.05 -22.73 -27.02
C MET A 1 18.20 -21.49 -26.77
N ASN A 2 17.86 -20.73 -27.81
CA ASN A 2 17.04 -19.54 -27.66
C ASN A 2 15.62 -19.84 -27.14
N GLU A 3 15.02 -20.96 -27.55
CA GLU A 3 13.68 -21.35 -27.10
C GLU A 3 13.60 -21.61 -25.59
N ILE A 4 14.64 -22.22 -25.00
CA ILE A 4 14.71 -22.48 -23.57
C ILE A 4 14.80 -21.16 -22.79
N ASN A 5 15.60 -20.22 -23.29
CA ASN A 5 15.74 -18.90 -22.65
C ASN A 5 14.46 -18.07 -22.75
N GLU A 6 13.77 -18.13 -23.88
CA GLU A 6 12.48 -17.44 -24.05
C GLU A 6 11.42 -18.00 -23.10
N THR A 7 11.37 -19.31 -22.92
CA THR A 7 10.43 -19.96 -21.99
C THR A 7 10.71 -19.53 -20.54
N GLN A 8 11.97 -19.47 -20.13
CA GLN A 8 12.36 -19.00 -18.80
C GLN A 8 12.01 -17.54 -18.61
N ASN A 9 12.28 -16.69 -19.58
CA ASN A 9 11.93 -15.27 -19.51
C ASN A 9 10.43 -15.05 -19.41
N ASN A 10 9.62 -15.82 -20.12
CA ASN A 10 8.17 -15.74 -20.05
C ASN A 10 7.66 -16.16 -18.67
N ALA A 11 8.23 -17.20 -18.06
CA ALA A 11 7.87 -17.63 -16.72
C ALA A 11 8.23 -16.57 -15.67
N GLU A 12 9.41 -15.98 -15.76
CA GLU A 12 9.82 -14.88 -14.90
C GLU A 12 8.92 -13.65 -15.07
N SER A 13 8.56 -13.29 -16.31
CA SER A 13 7.66 -12.19 -16.60
C SER A 13 6.27 -12.40 -15.99
N ILE A 14 5.74 -13.63 -16.02
CA ILE A 14 4.45 -13.95 -15.41
C ILE A 14 4.50 -13.76 -13.88
N VAL A 15 5.58 -14.19 -13.22
CA VAL A 15 5.77 -14.02 -11.77
C VAL A 15 5.93 -12.55 -11.42
N ILE A 16 6.72 -11.79 -12.19
CA ILE A 16 6.99 -10.37 -11.96
C ILE A 16 5.74 -9.52 -12.23
N SER A 17 4.82 -10.00 -13.09
CA SER A 17 3.62 -9.24 -13.43
C SER A 17 2.54 -9.25 -12.35
N GLN A 18 2.76 -9.89 -11.20
CA GLN A 18 1.82 -9.81 -10.08
C GLN A 18 1.63 -8.37 -9.64
N SER A 19 0.37 -7.98 -9.46
CA SER A 19 -0.01 -6.61 -9.13
C SER A 19 -0.29 -6.45 -7.65
N VAL A 20 0.16 -5.31 -7.10
CA VAL A 20 0.03 -4.99 -5.69
C VAL A 20 -0.63 -3.62 -5.54
N ALA A 21 -1.65 -3.54 -4.68
CA ALA A 21 -2.18 -2.28 -4.19
C ALA A 21 -1.65 -2.05 -2.77
N ILE A 22 -1.13 -0.86 -2.52
CA ILE A 22 -0.67 -0.44 -1.18
C ILE A 22 -1.63 0.63 -0.68
N LEU A 23 -2.27 0.35 0.45
CA LEU A 23 -3.22 1.26 1.09
C LEU A 23 -2.66 1.66 2.45
N VAL A 24 -2.42 2.94 2.65
CA VAL A 24 -1.74 3.46 3.83
C VAL A 24 -2.74 4.17 4.75
N ASP A 25 -2.82 3.71 6.00
CA ASP A 25 -3.49 4.46 7.07
C ASP A 25 -2.51 5.52 7.58
N GLY A 26 -2.57 6.69 6.97
CA GLY A 26 -1.55 7.73 7.14
C GLY A 26 -1.40 8.19 8.59
N ASN A 27 -2.51 8.42 9.29
CA ASN A 27 -2.46 8.90 10.67
C ASN A 27 -1.89 7.85 11.61
N ASN A 28 -2.26 6.58 11.42
CA ASN A 28 -1.70 5.50 12.24
C ASN A 28 -0.19 5.36 12.03
N ILE A 29 0.24 5.33 10.77
CA ILE A 29 1.66 5.19 10.43
C ILE A 29 2.46 6.39 10.92
N GLU A 30 1.96 7.62 10.73
CA GLU A 30 2.63 8.84 11.20
C GLU A 30 2.78 8.82 12.72
N ARG A 31 1.73 8.48 13.46
CA ARG A 31 1.80 8.38 14.93
C ARG A 31 2.83 7.35 15.38
N SER A 32 2.84 6.17 14.75
CA SER A 32 3.78 5.10 15.08
C SER A 32 5.23 5.53 14.84
N ILE A 33 5.48 6.19 13.71
CA ILE A 33 6.82 6.69 13.37
C ILE A 33 7.27 7.76 14.35
N HIS A 34 6.40 8.72 14.67
CA HIS A 34 6.71 9.80 15.60
C HIS A 34 7.02 9.25 17.00
N THR A 35 6.30 8.22 17.43
CA THR A 35 6.52 7.56 18.71
C THR A 35 7.85 6.82 18.73
N GLU A 36 8.14 5.99 17.71
CA GLU A 36 9.36 5.21 17.60
C GLU A 36 10.60 6.09 17.51
N ALA A 37 10.55 7.13 16.70
CA ALA A 37 11.68 8.05 16.52
C ALA A 37 11.75 9.13 17.61
N ASN A 38 10.73 9.24 18.47
CA ASN A 38 10.57 10.31 19.45
C ASN A 38 10.74 11.69 18.82
N ASN A 39 10.19 11.89 17.62
CA ASN A 39 10.33 13.10 16.83
C ASN A 39 9.12 13.27 15.90
N THR A 40 8.36 14.36 16.10
CA THR A 40 7.15 14.64 15.32
C THR A 40 7.43 15.09 13.88
N ASN A 41 8.68 15.36 13.54
CA ASN A 41 9.08 15.75 12.19
C ASN A 41 9.56 14.57 11.33
N THR A 42 9.63 13.37 11.92
CA THR A 42 10.04 12.18 11.20
C THR A 42 9.00 11.79 10.16
N MET A 43 9.44 11.49 8.94
CA MET A 43 8.59 11.09 7.83
C MET A 43 9.02 9.76 7.26
N LEU A 44 8.09 9.05 6.60
CA LEU A 44 8.39 7.81 5.89
C LEU A 44 9.28 8.09 4.68
N ASN A 45 10.29 7.25 4.50
CA ASN A 45 11.06 7.23 3.28
C ASN A 45 10.46 6.21 2.32
N PHE A 46 9.55 6.67 1.46
CA PHE A 46 8.87 5.82 0.50
C PHE A 46 9.83 5.17 -0.51
N ASP A 47 10.91 5.86 -0.84
CA ASP A 47 11.89 5.36 -1.84
C ASP A 47 12.61 4.10 -1.33
N VAL A 48 12.76 3.97 -0.03
CA VAL A 48 13.32 2.76 0.60
C VAL A 48 12.23 1.73 0.85
N LEU A 49 11.06 2.17 1.32
CA LEU A 49 9.99 1.31 1.80
C LEU A 49 9.26 0.58 0.67
N ILE A 50 8.87 1.31 -0.38
CA ILE A 50 8.06 0.74 -1.46
C ILE A 50 8.75 -0.47 -2.13
N PRO A 51 10.02 -0.40 -2.53
CA PRO A 51 10.67 -1.56 -3.11
C PRO A 51 10.72 -2.77 -2.17
N LYS A 52 10.90 -2.53 -0.88
CA LYS A 52 10.91 -3.61 0.12
C LYS A 52 9.56 -4.28 0.27
N LEU A 53 8.48 -3.52 0.22
CA LEU A 53 7.14 -4.04 0.31
C LEU A 53 6.75 -4.81 -0.94
N LEU A 54 7.15 -4.33 -2.12
CA LEU A 54 6.79 -4.94 -3.37
C LEU A 54 7.48 -6.29 -3.62
N VAL A 55 8.72 -6.44 -3.22
CA VAL A 55 9.51 -7.66 -3.43
C VAL A 55 9.43 -8.09 -4.91
N ASN A 56 9.82 -7.19 -5.81
CA ASN A 56 9.82 -7.39 -7.27
C ASN A 56 8.42 -7.58 -7.90
N ARG A 57 7.36 -7.31 -7.16
CA ARG A 57 5.99 -7.27 -7.72
C ARG A 57 5.70 -5.88 -8.26
N GLY A 58 4.73 -5.78 -9.17
CA GLY A 58 4.36 -4.51 -9.78
C GLY A 58 3.40 -3.70 -8.91
N LEU A 59 3.70 -2.41 -8.72
CA LEU A 59 2.80 -1.51 -8.01
C LEU A 59 1.67 -1.07 -8.95
N SER A 60 0.45 -1.48 -8.63
CA SER A 60 -0.74 -1.12 -9.39
C SER A 60 -1.42 0.13 -8.82
N ARG A 61 -1.41 0.28 -7.51
CA ARG A 61 -2.09 1.39 -6.83
C ARG A 61 -1.43 1.68 -5.51
N LEU A 62 -1.27 2.97 -5.21
CA LEU A 62 -0.81 3.46 -3.92
C LEU A 62 -1.76 4.57 -3.47
N VAL A 63 -2.44 4.38 -2.36
CA VAL A 63 -3.36 5.37 -1.80
C VAL A 63 -2.98 5.63 -0.34
N TYR A 64 -2.78 6.89 -0.03
CA TYR A 64 -2.46 7.35 1.32
C TYR A 64 -3.70 8.04 1.90
N PHE A 65 -4.29 7.43 2.90
CA PHE A 65 -5.49 7.98 3.58
C PHE A 65 -5.06 8.80 4.77
N ARG A 66 -5.57 10.03 4.86
CA ARG A 66 -5.22 10.91 5.95
C ARG A 66 -6.44 11.69 6.43
N GLU A 67 -6.61 11.72 7.75
CA GLU A 67 -7.66 12.51 8.40
C GLU A 67 -7.32 14.01 8.29
N GLY A 68 -8.37 14.82 8.13
CA GLY A 68 -8.27 16.26 8.11
C GLY A 68 -8.23 16.86 6.71
N LYS A 69 -8.26 18.18 6.66
CA LYS A 69 -8.34 18.95 5.40
C LYS A 69 -6.98 19.37 4.87
N HIS A 70 -5.96 19.37 5.73
CA HIS A 70 -4.63 19.85 5.37
C HIS A 70 -3.72 18.69 5.00
N ILE A 71 -3.52 18.52 3.71
CA ILE A 71 -2.62 17.51 3.18
C ILE A 71 -1.39 18.25 2.63
N SER A 72 -0.20 17.79 3.01
CA SER A 72 1.06 18.34 2.53
C SER A 72 1.14 18.25 1.01
N ASN A 73 1.38 19.36 0.33
CA ASN A 73 1.61 19.38 -1.11
C ASN A 73 2.83 18.54 -1.50
N LYS A 74 3.85 18.54 -0.67
CA LYS A 74 5.06 17.72 -0.90
C LYS A 74 4.71 16.23 -0.94
N LEU A 75 3.88 15.77 -0.01
CA LEU A 75 3.46 14.38 0.05
C LEU A 75 2.65 14.01 -1.20
N GLN A 76 1.68 14.84 -1.58
CA GLN A 76 0.87 14.61 -2.77
C GLN A 76 1.72 14.54 -4.03
N GLU A 77 2.60 15.52 -4.23
CA GLU A 77 3.48 15.58 -5.41
C GLU A 77 4.41 14.39 -5.46
N ARG A 78 4.99 14.02 -4.32
CA ARG A 78 5.92 12.88 -4.26
C ARG A 78 5.24 11.56 -4.62
N LEU A 79 4.08 11.30 -4.04
CA LEU A 79 3.35 10.07 -4.33
C LEU A 79 2.83 10.04 -5.76
N HIS A 80 2.35 11.15 -6.27
CA HIS A 80 1.85 11.25 -7.64
C HIS A 80 2.98 11.09 -8.66
N ASN A 81 4.08 11.82 -8.50
CA ASN A 81 5.13 11.88 -9.51
C ASN A 81 5.98 10.60 -9.57
N PHE A 82 6.23 9.96 -8.43
CA PHE A 82 7.14 8.81 -8.38
C PHE A 82 6.42 7.46 -8.34
N TYR A 83 5.16 7.42 -7.89
CA TYR A 83 4.45 6.16 -7.69
C TYR A 83 3.06 6.14 -8.31
N HIS A 84 2.67 7.18 -9.02
CA HIS A 84 1.30 7.38 -9.52
C HIS A 84 0.25 7.20 -8.41
N GLY A 85 0.65 7.53 -7.18
CA GLY A 85 -0.19 7.41 -6.01
C GLY A 85 -1.07 8.62 -5.80
N SER A 86 -2.01 8.49 -4.86
CA SER A 86 -2.91 9.56 -4.48
C SER A 86 -3.01 9.67 -2.97
N VAL A 87 -3.32 10.87 -2.50
CA VAL A 87 -3.64 11.12 -1.10
C VAL A 87 -5.13 11.42 -1.02
N ARG A 88 -5.85 10.70 -0.15
CA ARG A 88 -7.27 10.89 0.05
C ARG A 88 -7.54 11.43 1.45
N PRO A 89 -8.08 12.64 1.56
CA PRO A 89 -8.51 13.16 2.86
C PRO A 89 -9.73 12.42 3.37
N CYS A 90 -9.76 12.16 4.67
CA CYS A 90 -10.87 11.51 5.35
C CYS A 90 -11.50 12.46 6.36
N HIS A 91 -12.82 12.45 6.45
CA HIS A 91 -13.53 13.34 7.37
C HIS A 91 -13.31 12.93 8.83
N LYS A 92 -13.26 11.62 9.07
CA LYS A 92 -12.98 11.04 10.39
C LYS A 92 -11.82 10.05 10.25
N SER A 93 -11.94 8.89 10.87
CA SER A 93 -10.95 7.83 10.76
C SER A 93 -10.78 7.36 9.31
N ALA A 94 -9.58 6.92 8.98
CA ALA A 94 -9.28 6.31 7.67
C ALA A 94 -9.87 4.90 7.51
N ASP A 95 -10.33 4.28 8.57
CA ASP A 95 -10.76 2.87 8.60
C ASP A 95 -11.80 2.55 7.53
N ILE A 96 -12.87 3.33 7.45
CA ILE A 96 -13.96 3.07 6.50
C ILE A 96 -13.54 3.36 5.07
N PRO A 97 -12.99 4.55 4.74
CA PRO A 97 -12.55 4.82 3.38
C PRO A 97 -11.50 3.83 2.86
N LEU A 98 -10.54 3.46 3.69
CA LEU A 98 -9.52 2.48 3.33
C LEU A 98 -10.17 1.11 3.09
N SER A 99 -11.05 0.68 3.96
CA SER A 99 -11.74 -0.61 3.83
C SER A 99 -12.59 -0.68 2.57
N ILE A 100 -13.32 0.37 2.24
CA ILE A 100 -14.10 0.45 1.00
C ILE A 100 -13.19 0.34 -0.21
N ASN A 101 -12.08 1.06 -0.22
CA ASN A 101 -11.13 1.02 -1.32
C ASN A 101 -10.52 -0.38 -1.48
N ALA A 102 -10.17 -1.03 -0.37
CA ALA A 102 -9.62 -2.38 -0.38
C ALA A 102 -10.61 -3.38 -1.02
N ILE A 103 -11.88 -3.30 -0.65
CA ILE A 103 -12.91 -4.16 -1.22
C ILE A 103 -13.09 -3.89 -2.72
N GLN A 104 -13.07 -2.63 -3.12
CA GLN A 104 -13.22 -2.25 -4.52
C GLN A 104 -12.07 -2.75 -5.41
N VAL A 105 -10.85 -2.79 -4.88
CA VAL A 105 -9.68 -3.21 -5.66
C VAL A 105 -9.38 -4.71 -5.54
N ALA A 106 -10.06 -5.42 -4.65
CA ALA A 106 -9.77 -6.83 -4.36
C ALA A 106 -9.81 -7.72 -5.62
N ASN A 107 -10.67 -7.41 -6.58
CA ASN A 107 -10.79 -8.15 -7.82
C ASN A 107 -9.86 -7.65 -8.93
N LYS A 108 -9.09 -6.60 -8.66
CA LYS A 108 -8.24 -5.94 -9.68
C LYS A 108 -6.76 -6.14 -9.45
N VAL A 109 -6.38 -6.67 -8.30
CA VAL A 109 -4.98 -6.87 -7.93
C VAL A 109 -4.80 -8.25 -7.32
N ASP A 110 -3.56 -8.74 -7.34
CA ASP A 110 -3.23 -10.05 -6.76
C ASP A 110 -3.02 -9.97 -5.25
N THR A 111 -2.47 -8.85 -4.79
CA THR A 111 -2.14 -8.64 -3.39
C THR A 111 -2.53 -7.23 -2.96
N ILE A 112 -3.06 -7.12 -1.74
CA ILE A 112 -3.28 -5.83 -1.07
C ILE A 112 -2.36 -5.77 0.14
N ILE A 113 -1.56 -4.71 0.22
CA ILE A 113 -0.75 -4.41 1.40
C ILE A 113 -1.43 -3.28 2.16
N ILE A 114 -1.79 -3.52 3.41
CA ILE A 114 -2.35 -2.50 4.29
C ILE A 114 -1.25 -2.04 5.25
N MET A 115 -0.89 -0.78 5.17
CA MET A 115 0.09 -0.18 6.06
C MET A 115 -0.62 0.44 7.26
N SER A 116 -0.70 -0.31 8.33
CA SER A 116 -1.27 0.11 9.60
C SER A 116 -0.92 -0.89 10.69
N GLY A 117 -0.79 -0.41 11.93
CA GLY A 117 -0.67 -1.28 13.11
C GLY A 117 -1.99 -1.47 13.83
N ASP A 118 -3.10 -0.98 13.27
CA ASP A 118 -4.40 -1.00 13.93
C ASP A 118 -5.08 -2.37 13.77
N SER A 119 -5.47 -2.96 14.92
CA SER A 119 -6.17 -4.24 14.95
C SER A 119 -7.61 -4.16 14.41
N ASP A 120 -8.15 -2.96 14.23
CA ASP A 120 -9.49 -2.77 13.71
C ASP A 120 -9.63 -3.27 12.27
N TYR A 121 -8.53 -3.50 11.56
CA TYR A 121 -8.53 -4.04 10.20
C TYR A 121 -8.67 -5.57 10.13
N ILE A 122 -8.73 -6.28 11.26
CA ILE A 122 -8.79 -7.76 11.26
C ILE A 122 -10.00 -8.29 10.49
N GLU A 123 -11.16 -7.68 10.66
CA GLU A 123 -12.37 -8.11 9.93
C GLU A 123 -12.25 -7.87 8.43
N LEU A 124 -11.64 -6.76 8.05
CA LEU A 124 -11.33 -6.47 6.63
C LEU A 124 -10.41 -7.55 6.05
N LEU A 125 -9.37 -7.94 6.78
CA LEU A 125 -8.45 -8.99 6.35
C LEU A 125 -9.18 -10.31 6.10
N ARG A 126 -10.07 -10.69 6.99
CA ARG A 126 -10.87 -11.92 6.84
C ARG A 126 -11.74 -11.87 5.60
N HIS A 127 -12.40 -10.74 5.36
CA HIS A 127 -13.24 -10.55 4.19
C HIS A 127 -12.42 -10.65 2.89
N LEU A 128 -11.29 -9.94 2.82
CA LEU A 128 -10.42 -9.94 1.64
C LEU A 128 -9.87 -11.34 1.35
N LYS A 129 -9.46 -12.07 2.38
CA LYS A 129 -9.01 -13.45 2.23
C LYS A 129 -10.11 -14.36 1.68
N SER A 130 -11.35 -14.17 2.13
CA SER A 130 -12.48 -14.94 1.63
C SER A 130 -12.76 -14.67 0.15
N GLU A 131 -12.41 -13.50 -0.35
CA GLU A 131 -12.51 -13.13 -1.76
C GLU A 131 -11.34 -13.64 -2.62
N GLY A 132 -10.36 -14.29 -2.00
CA GLY A 132 -9.25 -14.90 -2.72
C GLY A 132 -8.06 -13.98 -2.98
N VAL A 133 -8.08 -12.75 -2.50
CA VAL A 133 -6.93 -11.85 -2.64
C VAL A 133 -5.95 -12.08 -1.50
N ARG A 134 -4.66 -12.04 -1.81
CA ARG A 134 -3.60 -12.10 -0.80
C ARG A 134 -3.52 -10.77 -0.06
N VAL A 135 -3.45 -10.82 1.27
CA VAL A 135 -3.35 -9.62 2.10
C VAL A 135 -2.12 -9.68 2.98
N GLU A 136 -1.38 -8.58 3.00
CA GLU A 136 -0.21 -8.40 3.85
C GLU A 136 -0.41 -7.15 4.71
N MET A 137 0.00 -7.22 5.96
CA MET A 137 -0.01 -6.07 6.85
C MET A 137 1.42 -5.58 7.07
N ALA A 138 1.61 -4.26 6.97
CA ALA A 138 2.88 -3.63 7.25
C ALA A 138 2.69 -2.60 8.37
N ALA A 139 3.36 -2.80 9.49
CA ALA A 139 3.33 -1.91 10.65
C ALA A 139 4.74 -1.40 10.96
N VAL A 140 4.78 -0.26 11.61
CA VAL A 140 6.04 0.33 12.10
C VAL A 140 6.36 -0.24 13.48
#